data_cba30db3592409c4035925116ceb0c34
#
_entry.id   cba30db3592409c4035925116ceb0c34
#
_cell.length_a   1.000
_cell.length_b   1.000
_cell.length_c   1.000
_cell.angle_alpha   90.00
_cell.angle_beta   90.00
_cell.angle_gamma   90.00
#
_symmetry.space_group_name_H-M   'P 1'
#
loop_
_entity.id
_entity.type
_entity.pdbx_description
1 polymer ?
#
loop_
_entity_poly.entity_id
_entity_poly.type
_entity_poly.pdbx_seq_one_letter_code
_entity_poly.pdbx_strand_id
1 'polypeptide(L)'
;MPLNKSTGNMYDFITHTWNTIKGECPHGCSYCYMKRWGKQPPLHFDEKELKTDLGKNNFIFVGSSCDMFAESIPENWVNQTITKIEHDDPYNDKNKYLFQTKNPHRFFDCFYARYSEDMGRYASYYFCTTLETNRHYKNIMDSAPPVNERVCWTREIPFDKYITVEPIMDFDLPEFITMIKHCNPRQVNIGADSSP
;
A
#
# COMPACT_ATOMS: atom_id res chain seq x y z
N MET A 1 0.87 -1.69 -22.27
CA MET A 1 2.22 -2.21 -21.91
C MET A 1 2.00 -3.46 -21.06
N PRO A 2 2.95 -4.43 -21.01
CA PRO A 2 2.83 -5.56 -20.07
C PRO A 2 3.08 -5.07 -18.64
N LEU A 3 2.49 -5.78 -17.67
CA LEU A 3 2.80 -5.59 -16.25
C LEU A 3 4.28 -5.89 -15.95
N ASN A 4 4.84 -5.21 -14.97
CA ASN A 4 6.18 -5.50 -14.47
C ASN A 4 6.15 -6.77 -13.62
N LYS A 5 6.83 -7.83 -14.08
CA LYS A 5 6.97 -9.05 -13.30
C LYS A 5 7.75 -8.75 -12.01
N SER A 6 7.23 -9.22 -10.89
CA SER A 6 7.92 -9.07 -9.60
C SER A 6 9.13 -10.01 -9.55
N THR A 7 10.30 -9.44 -9.27
CA THR A 7 11.54 -10.19 -9.03
C THR A 7 12.16 -9.66 -7.75
N GLY A 8 12.22 -10.50 -6.72
CA GLY A 8 12.79 -10.09 -5.42
C GLY A 8 11.93 -9.11 -4.62
N ASN A 9 10.60 -9.14 -4.80
CA ASN A 9 9.69 -8.43 -3.90
C ASN A 9 9.71 -9.08 -2.52
N MET A 10 9.48 -8.29 -1.47
CA MET A 10 9.37 -8.78 -0.10
C MET A 10 8.21 -9.77 0.12
N TYR A 11 7.24 -9.78 -0.77
CA TYR A 11 6.07 -10.66 -0.69
C TYR A 11 6.16 -11.76 -1.75
N ASP A 12 6.36 -13.00 -1.34
CA ASP A 12 6.46 -14.17 -2.24
C ASP A 12 5.19 -14.40 -3.06
N PHE A 13 4.05 -13.93 -2.56
CA PHE A 13 2.77 -14.07 -3.25
C PHE A 13 2.53 -13.02 -4.35
N ILE A 14 3.30 -11.93 -4.40
CA ILE A 14 3.18 -10.90 -5.44
C ILE A 14 3.82 -11.37 -6.73
N THR A 15 3.03 -11.45 -7.80
CA THR A 15 3.50 -11.85 -9.13
C THR A 15 3.96 -10.67 -9.98
N HIS A 16 3.30 -9.51 -9.82
CA HIS A 16 3.56 -8.31 -10.62
C HIS A 16 3.44 -7.04 -9.79
N THR A 17 4.06 -5.97 -10.29
CA THR A 17 3.86 -4.60 -9.76
C THR A 17 3.29 -3.71 -10.85
N TRP A 18 2.46 -2.74 -10.44
CA TRP A 18 1.89 -1.73 -11.32
C TRP A 18 1.86 -0.37 -10.63
N ASN A 19 2.47 0.64 -11.26
CA ASN A 19 2.71 1.93 -10.66
C ASN A 19 2.23 3.05 -11.59
N THR A 20 1.06 3.60 -11.34
CA THR A 20 0.51 4.77 -12.04
C THR A 20 1.03 6.09 -11.46
N ILE A 21 1.37 6.08 -10.17
CA ILE A 21 1.93 7.22 -9.45
C ILE A 21 3.40 6.90 -9.17
N LYS A 22 4.28 7.78 -9.62
CA LYS A 22 5.73 7.58 -9.61
C LYS A 22 6.45 8.83 -9.09
N GLY A 23 7.71 8.64 -8.72
CA GLY A 23 8.58 9.71 -8.28
C GLY A 23 8.77 9.75 -6.77
N GLU A 24 9.17 10.92 -6.26
CA GLU A 24 9.49 11.11 -4.86
C GLU A 24 8.26 10.92 -3.98
N CYS A 25 8.29 9.90 -3.11
CA CYS A 25 7.18 9.61 -2.21
C CYS A 25 7.03 10.71 -1.15
N PRO A 26 5.81 11.27 -0.94
CA PRO A 26 5.60 12.36 0.01
C PRO A 26 5.90 12.01 1.46
N HIS A 27 5.92 10.75 1.84
CA HIS A 27 6.26 10.34 3.21
C HIS A 27 7.72 10.61 3.58
N GLY A 28 8.65 10.63 2.61
CA GLY A 28 10.05 10.99 2.84
C GLY A 28 10.87 10.05 3.75
N CYS A 29 10.33 8.91 4.17
CA CYS A 29 10.94 8.00 5.14
C CYS A 29 12.44 7.78 4.89
N SER A 30 13.28 7.89 5.94
CA SER A 30 14.74 7.75 5.81
C SER A 30 15.19 6.37 5.35
N TYR A 31 14.46 5.33 5.75
CA TYR A 31 14.70 3.92 5.44
C TYR A 31 14.07 3.46 4.10
N CYS A 32 13.50 4.37 3.31
CA CYS A 32 12.80 3.97 2.08
C CYS A 32 13.75 3.28 1.10
N TYR A 33 13.42 2.03 0.72
CA TYR A 33 14.23 1.23 -0.19
C TYR A 33 14.42 1.88 -1.57
N MET A 34 13.49 2.77 -1.97
CA MET A 34 13.62 3.53 -3.23
C MET A 34 14.85 4.43 -3.25
N LYS A 35 15.38 4.81 -2.09
CA LYS A 35 16.60 5.66 -1.99
C LYS A 35 17.84 4.98 -2.54
N ARG A 36 17.89 3.63 -2.57
CA ARG A 36 18.98 2.88 -3.20
C ARG A 36 19.12 3.14 -4.71
N TRP A 37 18.03 3.56 -5.33
CA TRP A 37 18.00 3.90 -6.76
C TRP A 37 18.37 5.35 -7.04
N GLY A 38 18.90 6.07 -6.04
CA GLY A 38 19.24 7.48 -6.13
C GLY A 38 18.04 8.42 -5.99
N LYS A 39 18.27 9.69 -6.35
CA LYS A 39 17.23 10.71 -6.28
C LYS A 39 16.10 10.37 -7.25
N GLN A 40 14.90 10.27 -6.72
CA GLN A 40 13.71 10.03 -7.53
C GLN A 40 13.29 11.30 -8.29
N PRO A 41 12.65 11.16 -9.47
CA PRO A 41 12.09 12.31 -10.17
C PRO A 41 10.97 12.95 -9.33
N PRO A 42 10.54 14.17 -9.67
CA PRO A 42 9.37 14.78 -9.05
C PRO A 42 8.15 13.86 -9.13
N LEU A 43 7.31 13.90 -8.10
CA LEU A 43 6.06 13.17 -8.05
C LEU A 43 5.19 13.48 -9.30
N HIS A 44 4.70 12.45 -9.97
CA HIS A 44 3.87 12.59 -11.16
C HIS A 44 2.94 11.39 -11.36
N PHE A 45 1.87 11.61 -12.10
CA PHE A 45 0.98 10.57 -12.59
C PHE A 45 1.42 10.16 -14.00
N ASP A 46 1.65 8.87 -14.19
CA ASP A 46 2.04 8.31 -15.49
C ASP A 46 0.81 7.73 -16.22
N GLU A 47 0.14 8.57 -17.00
CA GLU A 47 -1.06 8.18 -17.75
C GLU A 47 -0.82 7.02 -18.72
N LYS A 48 0.44 6.75 -19.12
CA LYS A 48 0.76 5.62 -19.99
C LYS A 48 0.49 4.29 -19.30
N GLU A 49 0.62 4.27 -17.97
CA GLU A 49 0.34 3.06 -17.17
C GLU A 49 -1.15 2.69 -17.19
N LEU A 50 -2.07 3.62 -17.46
CA LEU A 50 -3.48 3.29 -17.65
C LEU A 50 -3.75 2.44 -18.90
N LYS A 51 -2.78 2.34 -19.83
CA LYS A 51 -2.84 1.48 -21.01
C LYS A 51 -2.21 0.10 -20.78
N THR A 52 -1.73 -0.18 -19.57
CA THR A 52 -1.15 -1.47 -19.21
C THR A 52 -2.25 -2.53 -19.19
N ASP A 53 -1.99 -3.67 -19.83
CA ASP A 53 -2.83 -4.84 -19.71
C ASP A 53 -2.54 -5.52 -18.36
N LEU A 54 -3.54 -5.59 -17.49
CA LEU A 54 -3.42 -6.20 -16.17
C LEU A 54 -3.43 -7.74 -16.21
N GLY A 55 -3.76 -8.34 -17.36
CA GLY A 55 -3.77 -9.78 -17.55
C GLY A 55 -4.79 -10.52 -16.69
N LYS A 56 -4.48 -11.78 -16.35
CA LYS A 56 -5.33 -12.63 -15.51
C LYS A 56 -4.47 -13.48 -14.57
N ASN A 57 -5.07 -13.88 -13.45
CA ASN A 57 -4.45 -14.75 -12.44
C ASN A 57 -3.18 -14.15 -11.82
N ASN A 58 -3.08 -12.83 -11.79
CA ASN A 58 -1.99 -12.12 -11.17
C ASN A 58 -2.35 -11.68 -9.74
N PHE A 59 -1.34 -11.63 -8.86
CA PHE A 59 -1.42 -10.87 -7.64
C PHE A 59 -0.56 -9.61 -7.81
N ILE A 60 -1.21 -8.47 -7.98
CA ILE A 60 -0.60 -7.21 -8.41
C ILE A 60 -0.41 -6.30 -7.20
N PHE A 61 0.83 -5.89 -6.93
CA PHE A 61 1.10 -4.82 -5.97
C PHE A 61 0.95 -3.47 -6.68
N VAL A 62 -0.10 -2.74 -6.34
CA VAL A 62 -0.44 -1.44 -6.91
C VAL A 62 0.24 -0.34 -6.09
N GLY A 63 1.05 0.51 -6.75
CA GLY A 63 1.74 1.61 -6.08
C GLY A 63 2.98 1.19 -5.27
N SER A 64 3.70 0.14 -5.71
CA SER A 64 4.87 -0.37 -4.99
C SER A 64 6.04 0.62 -4.88
N SER A 65 6.18 1.56 -5.81
CA SER A 65 7.30 2.53 -5.85
C SER A 65 7.03 3.85 -5.15
N CYS A 66 5.78 4.17 -4.88
CA CYS A 66 5.35 5.39 -4.20
C CYS A 66 4.04 5.09 -3.46
N ASP A 67 3.93 5.53 -2.22
CA ASP A 67 2.67 5.38 -1.48
C ASP A 67 1.59 6.27 -2.10
N MET A 68 0.69 5.64 -2.86
CA MET A 68 -0.36 6.33 -3.59
C MET A 68 -1.46 6.92 -2.69
N PHE A 69 -1.46 6.57 -1.41
CA PHE A 69 -2.39 7.09 -0.41
C PHE A 69 -1.76 8.10 0.55
N ALA A 70 -0.53 8.56 0.27
CA ALA A 70 0.04 9.68 1.03
C ALA A 70 -0.84 10.94 0.87
N GLU A 71 -0.90 11.77 1.92
CA GLU A 71 -1.85 12.88 2.03
C GLU A 71 -1.83 13.85 0.86
N SER A 72 -0.64 14.17 0.34
CA SER A 72 -0.47 15.13 -0.75
C SER A 72 -0.70 14.54 -2.16
N ILE A 73 -1.00 13.25 -2.28
CA ILE A 73 -1.34 12.63 -3.56
C ILE A 73 -2.72 13.12 -4.00
N PRO A 74 -2.86 13.69 -5.20
CA PRO A 74 -4.16 14.13 -5.70
C PRO A 74 -5.16 12.96 -5.77
N GLU A 75 -6.34 13.14 -5.23
CA GLU A 75 -7.37 12.10 -5.18
C GLU A 75 -7.76 11.59 -6.58
N ASN A 76 -7.79 12.48 -7.56
CA ASN A 76 -8.10 12.09 -8.94
C ASN A 76 -7.10 11.11 -9.55
N TRP A 77 -5.82 11.10 -9.12
CA TRP A 77 -4.83 10.11 -9.58
C TRP A 77 -5.12 8.72 -9.00
N VAL A 78 -5.48 8.67 -7.72
CA VAL A 78 -5.91 7.44 -7.06
C VAL A 78 -7.17 6.90 -7.72
N ASN A 79 -8.15 7.78 -7.92
CA ASN A 79 -9.42 7.46 -8.55
C ASN A 79 -9.27 6.91 -9.97
N GLN A 80 -8.39 7.49 -10.80
CA GLN A 80 -8.12 6.98 -12.14
C GLN A 80 -7.48 5.59 -12.11
N THR A 81 -6.58 5.34 -11.14
CA THR A 81 -5.95 4.03 -10.95
C THR A 81 -6.98 2.97 -10.59
N ILE A 82 -7.86 3.26 -9.63
CA ILE A 82 -8.93 2.34 -9.20
C ILE A 82 -9.93 2.10 -10.34
N THR A 83 -10.36 3.16 -11.03
CA THR A 83 -11.29 3.06 -12.17
C THR A 83 -10.73 2.18 -13.30
N LYS A 84 -9.41 2.22 -13.53
CA LYS A 84 -8.75 1.32 -14.50
C LYS A 84 -8.88 -0.15 -14.08
N ILE A 85 -8.70 -0.46 -12.80
CA ILE A 85 -8.88 -1.82 -12.28
C ILE A 85 -10.35 -2.25 -12.50
N GLU A 86 -11.29 -1.42 -12.10
CA GLU A 86 -12.74 -1.71 -12.23
C GLU A 86 -13.18 -1.92 -13.69
N HIS A 87 -12.58 -1.17 -14.60
CA HIS A 87 -12.85 -1.32 -16.04
C HIS A 87 -12.32 -2.66 -16.58
N ASP A 88 -11.09 -3.03 -16.21
CA ASP A 88 -10.45 -4.23 -16.75
C ASP A 88 -10.93 -5.52 -16.05
N ASP A 89 -11.34 -5.39 -14.80
CA ASP A 89 -11.76 -6.49 -13.94
C ASP A 89 -13.07 -6.15 -13.20
N PRO A 90 -14.17 -5.97 -13.94
CA PRO A 90 -15.43 -5.43 -13.39
C PRO A 90 -16.09 -6.34 -12.37
N TYR A 91 -15.74 -7.61 -12.34
CA TYR A 91 -16.24 -8.58 -11.36
C TYR A 91 -15.22 -8.95 -10.30
N ASN A 92 -14.00 -8.37 -10.35
CA ASN A 92 -12.86 -8.66 -9.47
C ASN A 92 -12.55 -10.16 -9.35
N ASP A 93 -12.68 -10.89 -10.45
CA ASP A 93 -12.48 -12.35 -10.53
C ASP A 93 -11.22 -12.75 -11.33
N LYS A 94 -10.56 -11.77 -11.97
CA LYS A 94 -9.38 -12.03 -12.80
C LYS A 94 -8.08 -11.97 -12.04
N ASN A 95 -7.94 -11.02 -11.13
CA ASN A 95 -6.69 -10.72 -10.44
C ASN A 95 -6.91 -10.47 -8.95
N LYS A 96 -5.82 -10.44 -8.17
CA LYS A 96 -5.77 -9.93 -6.79
C LYS A 96 -4.96 -8.65 -6.77
N TYR A 97 -5.34 -7.68 -5.94
CA TYR A 97 -4.71 -6.38 -5.87
C TYR A 97 -4.29 -6.06 -4.44
N LEU A 98 -3.00 -5.84 -4.21
CA LEU A 98 -2.47 -5.37 -2.94
C LEU A 98 -2.30 -3.84 -2.99
N PHE A 99 -2.94 -3.16 -2.06
CA PHE A 99 -2.75 -1.73 -1.80
C PHE A 99 -2.04 -1.57 -0.46
N GLN A 100 -0.88 -0.94 -0.45
CA GLN A 100 -0.11 -0.74 0.77
C GLN A 100 0.09 0.74 1.05
N THR A 101 -0.06 1.13 2.31
CA THR A 101 0.13 2.52 2.72
C THR A 101 0.61 2.67 4.16
N LYS A 102 1.18 3.83 4.44
CA LYS A 102 1.38 4.37 5.79
C LYS A 102 0.26 5.36 6.21
N ASN A 103 -0.70 5.62 5.30
CA ASN A 103 -1.86 6.48 5.58
C ASN A 103 -3.19 5.75 5.32
N PRO A 104 -3.57 4.78 6.16
CA PRO A 104 -4.77 3.96 5.97
C PRO A 104 -6.09 4.76 6.05
N HIS A 105 -6.10 5.98 6.58
CA HIS A 105 -7.25 6.87 6.52
C HIS A 105 -7.73 7.06 5.08
N ARG A 106 -6.81 7.26 4.14
CA ARG A 106 -7.12 7.46 2.73
C ARG A 106 -7.74 6.22 2.03
N PHE A 107 -7.66 5.03 2.62
CA PHE A 107 -8.46 3.91 2.12
C PHE A 107 -9.96 4.18 2.27
N PHE A 108 -10.38 4.83 3.38
CA PHE A 108 -11.77 5.23 3.55
C PHE A 108 -12.20 6.24 2.49
N ASP A 109 -11.44 7.31 2.30
CA ASP A 109 -11.76 8.35 1.33
C ASP A 109 -11.90 7.79 -0.09
N CYS A 110 -10.98 6.90 -0.47
CA CYS A 110 -10.92 6.37 -1.84
C CYS A 110 -11.84 5.17 -2.09
N PHE A 111 -12.14 4.36 -1.08
CA PHE A 111 -12.88 3.11 -1.25
C PHE A 111 -14.24 3.08 -0.56
N TYR A 112 -14.38 3.65 0.63
CA TYR A 112 -15.63 3.54 1.39
C TYR A 112 -16.80 4.25 0.72
N ALA A 113 -16.59 5.46 0.20
CA ALA A 113 -17.63 6.22 -0.50
C ALA A 113 -18.11 5.54 -1.79
N ARG A 114 -17.24 4.73 -2.41
CA ARG A 114 -17.59 3.97 -3.64
C ARG A 114 -18.37 2.70 -3.36
N TYR A 115 -18.30 2.17 -2.12
CA TYR A 115 -18.47 0.74 -1.89
C TYR A 115 -19.32 0.36 -0.68
N SER A 116 -19.99 1.34 -0.08
CA SER A 116 -20.89 1.10 1.05
C SER A 116 -22.06 0.15 0.71
N GLU A 117 -22.37 -0.05 -0.57
CA GLU A 117 -23.51 -0.82 -1.03
C GLU A 117 -23.19 -2.25 -1.53
N ASP A 118 -21.93 -2.54 -1.89
CA ASP A 118 -21.55 -3.86 -2.42
C ASP A 118 -20.15 -4.31 -1.93
N MET A 119 -20.12 -4.77 -0.69
CA MET A 119 -18.89 -5.26 -0.05
C MET A 119 -18.31 -6.53 -0.71
N GLY A 120 -19.13 -7.32 -1.40
CA GLY A 120 -18.69 -8.54 -2.08
C GLY A 120 -17.77 -8.29 -3.27
N ARG A 121 -17.82 -7.08 -3.83
CA ARG A 121 -17.03 -6.67 -5.01
C ARG A 121 -15.53 -6.56 -4.75
N TYR A 122 -15.11 -6.58 -3.48
CA TYR A 122 -13.69 -6.37 -3.06
C TYR A 122 -13.02 -7.61 -2.51
N ALA A 123 -13.59 -8.77 -2.71
CA ALA A 123 -12.98 -10.04 -2.30
C ALA A 123 -11.55 -10.26 -2.85
N SER A 124 -11.18 -9.54 -3.90
CA SER A 124 -9.83 -9.58 -4.50
C SER A 124 -8.91 -8.42 -4.09
N TYR A 125 -9.38 -7.47 -3.27
CA TYR A 125 -8.59 -6.35 -2.77
C TYR A 125 -8.04 -6.65 -1.38
N TYR A 126 -6.76 -6.40 -1.20
CA TYR A 126 -6.02 -6.61 0.05
C TYR A 126 -5.42 -5.26 0.49
N PHE A 127 -5.83 -4.81 1.66
CA PHE A 127 -5.39 -3.53 2.21
C PHE A 127 -4.27 -3.78 3.22
N CYS A 128 -3.10 -3.23 2.97
CA CYS A 128 -1.91 -3.44 3.79
C CYS A 128 -1.47 -2.14 4.45
N THR A 129 -1.31 -2.15 5.76
CA THR A 129 -0.74 -1.02 6.49
C THR A 129 0.65 -1.36 6.99
N THR A 130 1.59 -0.43 6.82
CA THR A 130 2.95 -0.57 7.38
C THR A 130 2.97 -0.10 8.83
N LEU A 131 3.43 -0.97 9.73
CA LEU A 131 3.68 -0.69 11.14
C LEU A 131 5.10 -1.15 11.48
N GLU A 132 6.06 -0.25 11.51
CA GLU A 132 7.47 -0.58 11.72
C GLU A 132 7.80 -0.86 13.20
N THR A 133 6.99 -0.30 14.11
CA THR A 133 7.22 -0.25 15.56
C THR A 133 5.96 0.27 16.27
N ASN A 134 5.90 0.19 17.59
CA ASN A 134 4.92 0.93 18.40
C ASN A 134 5.41 2.30 18.86
N ARG A 135 6.68 2.65 18.56
CA ARG A 135 7.29 3.93 18.92
C ARG A 135 7.19 4.94 17.78
N HIS A 136 7.30 6.23 18.08
CA HIS A 136 7.29 7.29 17.06
C HIS A 136 8.68 7.88 16.86
N TYR A 137 9.21 7.75 15.64
CA TYR A 137 10.50 8.27 15.23
C TYR A 137 10.34 9.36 14.17
N LYS A 138 10.01 10.58 14.62
CA LYS A 138 9.68 11.72 13.72
C LYS A 138 10.72 11.96 12.62
N ASN A 139 12.01 11.91 12.96
CA ASN A 139 13.08 12.17 11.99
C ASN A 139 13.37 11.01 11.03
N ILE A 140 12.72 9.86 11.24
CA ILE A 140 12.90 8.65 10.43
C ILE A 140 11.66 8.40 9.56
N MET A 141 10.49 8.60 10.14
CA MET A 141 9.19 8.39 9.48
C MET A 141 8.68 9.63 8.74
N ASP A 142 9.32 10.78 8.99
CA ASP A 142 9.05 12.11 8.41
C ASP A 142 7.55 12.45 8.36
N SER A 143 6.96 12.58 7.15
CA SER A 143 5.58 13.00 6.95
C SER A 143 4.56 11.86 6.98
N ALA A 144 4.96 10.63 7.34
CA ALA A 144 4.00 9.53 7.52
C ALA A 144 3.18 9.73 8.80
N PRO A 145 1.87 9.42 8.81
CA PRO A 145 1.05 9.49 10.02
C PRO A 145 1.65 8.69 11.18
N PRO A 146 1.45 9.13 12.43
CA PRO A 146 1.88 8.39 13.62
C PRO A 146 1.34 6.95 13.63
N VAL A 147 2.12 6.02 14.17
CA VAL A 147 1.77 4.58 14.13
C VAL A 147 0.44 4.28 14.82
N ASN A 148 0.13 4.95 15.92
CA ASN A 148 -1.15 4.81 16.62
C ASN A 148 -2.34 5.24 15.76
N GLU A 149 -2.24 6.30 14.97
CA GLU A 149 -3.27 6.70 14.01
C GLU A 149 -3.45 5.65 12.93
N ARG A 150 -2.35 5.10 12.39
CA ARG A 150 -2.41 4.02 11.40
C ARG A 150 -3.16 2.81 11.96
N VAL A 151 -2.91 2.44 13.23
CA VAL A 151 -3.61 1.33 13.91
C VAL A 151 -5.11 1.62 14.01
N CYS A 152 -5.50 2.83 14.44
CA CYS A 152 -6.90 3.21 14.55
C CYS A 152 -7.63 3.07 13.21
N TRP A 153 -7.08 3.66 12.16
CA TRP A 153 -7.71 3.61 10.84
C TRP A 153 -7.69 2.20 10.23
N THR A 154 -6.59 1.44 10.42
CA THR A 154 -6.53 0.06 9.93
C THR A 154 -7.60 -0.81 10.56
N ARG A 155 -7.89 -0.62 11.86
CA ARG A 155 -8.95 -1.36 12.56
C ARG A 155 -10.30 -1.20 11.86
N GLU A 156 -10.61 0.01 11.43
CA GLU A 156 -11.93 0.36 10.85
C GLU A 156 -12.11 -0.13 9.39
N ILE A 157 -11.04 -0.57 8.71
CA ILE A 157 -11.14 -1.13 7.35
C ILE A 157 -11.99 -2.41 7.41
N PRO A 158 -13.13 -2.49 6.69
CA PRO A 158 -14.03 -3.63 6.75
C PRO A 158 -13.62 -4.81 5.84
N PHE A 159 -12.51 -4.67 5.12
CA PHE A 159 -12.01 -5.64 4.14
C PHE A 159 -10.87 -6.49 4.69
N ASP A 160 -10.42 -7.48 3.89
CA ASP A 160 -9.22 -8.26 4.19
C ASP A 160 -8.00 -7.34 4.31
N LYS A 161 -7.42 -7.28 5.49
CA LYS A 161 -6.29 -6.42 5.81
C LYS A 161 -5.05 -7.20 6.20
N TYR A 162 -3.94 -6.69 5.73
CA TYR A 162 -2.61 -7.16 6.05
C TYR A 162 -1.88 -6.09 6.85
N ILE A 163 -0.96 -6.53 7.67
CA ILE A 163 0.05 -5.66 8.28
C ILE A 163 1.41 -6.06 7.71
N THR A 164 2.22 -5.06 7.41
CA THR A 164 3.63 -5.29 7.14
C THR A 164 4.49 -4.58 8.19
N VAL A 165 5.44 -5.32 8.73
CA VAL A 165 6.46 -4.84 9.67
C VAL A 165 7.78 -4.80 8.91
N GLU A 166 8.01 -3.66 8.21
CA GLU A 166 9.23 -3.46 7.41
C GLU A 166 9.54 -1.96 7.23
N PRO A 167 10.74 -1.55 7.62
CA PRO A 167 11.75 -2.33 8.36
C PRO A 167 11.27 -2.64 9.78
N ILE A 168 11.81 -3.68 10.39
CA ILE A 168 11.65 -3.89 11.83
C ILE A 168 12.52 -2.83 12.51
N MET A 169 11.86 -1.93 13.27
CA MET A 169 12.53 -0.96 14.12
C MET A 169 12.48 -1.41 15.58
N ASP A 170 13.20 -0.74 16.47
CA ASP A 170 13.14 -1.02 17.89
C ASP A 170 11.72 -0.82 18.45
N PHE A 171 11.21 -1.77 19.24
CA PHE A 171 9.83 -1.80 19.71
C PHE A 171 9.70 -2.42 21.10
N ASP A 172 8.60 -2.14 21.77
CA ASP A 172 8.19 -2.76 23.02
C ASP A 172 7.23 -3.92 22.70
N LEU A 173 7.69 -5.15 22.90
CA LEU A 173 7.02 -6.36 22.39
C LEU A 173 5.54 -6.50 22.82
N PRO A 174 5.16 -6.34 24.10
CA PRO A 174 3.76 -6.50 24.51
C PRO A 174 2.83 -5.47 23.85
N GLU A 175 3.28 -4.24 23.80
CA GLU A 175 2.54 -3.09 23.21
C GLU A 175 2.40 -3.26 21.70
N PHE A 176 3.48 -3.65 21.05
CA PHE A 176 3.47 -3.82 19.58
C PHE A 176 2.57 -4.98 19.15
N ILE A 177 2.62 -6.11 19.87
CA ILE A 177 1.69 -7.22 19.64
C ILE A 177 0.24 -6.77 19.85
N THR A 178 -0.02 -5.98 20.89
CA THR A 178 -1.36 -5.46 21.17
C THR A 178 -1.84 -4.56 20.02
N MET A 179 -1.00 -3.68 19.49
CA MET A 179 -1.31 -2.84 18.34
C MET A 179 -1.65 -3.65 17.08
N ILE A 180 -0.83 -4.65 16.77
CA ILE A 180 -1.06 -5.53 15.62
C ILE A 180 -2.39 -6.29 15.79
N LYS A 181 -2.66 -6.87 16.95
CA LYS A 181 -3.92 -7.57 17.24
C LYS A 181 -5.12 -6.64 17.13
N HIS A 182 -4.98 -5.37 17.52
CA HIS A 182 -6.04 -4.37 17.44
C HIS A 182 -6.48 -4.08 15.98
N CYS A 183 -5.55 -4.19 15.04
CA CYS A 183 -5.87 -4.10 13.61
C CYS A 183 -6.67 -5.30 13.08
N ASN A 184 -6.71 -6.42 13.80
CA ASN A 184 -7.33 -7.67 13.38
C ASN A 184 -6.92 -8.09 11.94
N PRO A 185 -5.63 -8.21 11.63
CA PRO A 185 -5.18 -8.53 10.28
C PRO A 185 -5.38 -10.01 9.96
N ARG A 186 -5.66 -10.31 8.70
CA ARG A 186 -5.66 -11.68 8.17
C ARG A 186 -4.24 -12.25 8.07
N GLN A 187 -3.25 -11.37 7.85
CA GLN A 187 -1.85 -11.73 7.65
C GLN A 187 -0.94 -10.63 8.18
N VAL A 188 0.17 -11.04 8.78
CA VAL A 188 1.28 -10.16 9.16
C VAL A 188 2.52 -10.59 8.38
N ASN A 189 3.07 -9.67 7.60
CA ASN A 189 4.32 -9.87 6.88
C ASN A 189 5.45 -9.21 7.69
N ILE A 190 6.52 -9.93 7.92
CA ILE A 190 7.67 -9.42 8.66
C ILE A 190 8.88 -9.47 7.73
N GLY A 191 9.48 -8.33 7.46
CA GLY A 191 10.63 -8.18 6.58
C GLY A 191 11.82 -7.55 7.30
N ALA A 192 13.01 -7.95 6.86
CA ALA A 192 14.24 -7.26 7.29
C ALA A 192 14.32 -5.88 6.66
N ASP A 193 15.13 -5.00 7.26
CA ASP A 193 15.49 -3.73 6.62
C ASP A 193 16.18 -4.02 5.28
N SER A 194 15.56 -3.56 4.22
CA SER A 194 16.10 -3.67 2.87
C SER A 194 16.96 -2.45 2.47
N SER A 195 17.21 -1.53 3.42
CA SER A 195 18.17 -0.44 3.24
C SER A 195 19.60 -0.97 3.13
N PRO A 196 20.45 -0.35 2.32
CA PRO A 196 21.88 -0.72 2.25
C PRO A 196 22.61 -0.37 3.54
#